data_4a0c713ab8a66cc0df14c504072c2e5c
#
_entry.id   4a0c713ab8a66cc0df14c504072c2e5c
#
_cell.length_a   1.000
_cell.length_b   1.000
_cell.length_c   1.000
_cell.angle_alpha   90.00
_cell.angle_beta   90.00
_cell.angle_gamma   90.00
#
_symmetry.space_group_name_H-M   'P 1'
#
loop_
_entity.id
_entity.type
_entity.pdbx_description
1 polymer ?
#
loop_
_entity_poly.entity_id
_entity_poly.type
_entity_poly.pdbx_seq_one_letter_code
_entity_poly.pdbx_strand_id
1 'polypeptide(L)'
;VAIAGRERPVKSPIDGKPIGTVQDGDETIVASAIAAACAAFRAWNATPVADRAAALERAGDLIEKNRGRLIALLQTEGGKTIDDCVSEVREAADYCRYYASEARRALASRQLPGPTGESNELRARGRGVFICISPWNFPLAIFTGQIAGALAAGNCVVAKPAEQTPLIAFEAVKLLHSAGVPVGSLHLVPGDGEVGAMLTADRRVAGVVFTGSTEVARTISRALAAKDGPILPLIAETGGINAMIVDATALPEQVTDDVIASAFRSAGQRCSALRLLCVQDDVADRVFDMVAGAARELKLGDPRDPATHVGPVIDTDAKDNLDRWIAGMDSRGAVLFRLDADQPKGGTYVGPAIVELDSARELKEEVFGPVLHVMRWRADELDQLLDDIAANGTALTLGIHSRIASTAARIAERLPHGNVYVNRNMIGAVVGSQPFGGSRLSGTGPKAGGPDYLHRFIVEQVVTVNTAASGGNATLLTEDE
;
A
#
# COMPACT_ATOMS: atom_id res chain seq x y z
N VAL A 1 -27.06 20.52 -5.70
CA VAL A 1 -26.91 20.78 -4.28
C VAL A 1 -25.55 21.45 -4.11
N ALA A 2 -25.52 22.68 -3.56
CA ALA A 2 -24.28 23.36 -3.20
C ALA A 2 -23.63 22.50 -2.11
N ILE A 3 -22.45 21.93 -2.38
CA ILE A 3 -21.71 21.13 -1.43
C ILE A 3 -20.96 22.12 -0.54
N ALA A 4 -21.29 22.15 0.75
CA ALA A 4 -20.56 22.92 1.74
C ALA A 4 -19.26 22.16 2.06
N GLY A 5 -18.15 22.65 1.63
CA GLY A 5 -16.82 22.13 1.88
C GLY A 5 -15.79 23.19 1.53
N ARG A 6 -14.58 23.07 2.06
CA ARG A 6 -13.50 24.01 1.76
C ARG A 6 -12.88 23.69 0.40
N GLU A 7 -12.96 24.62 -0.55
CA GLU A 7 -12.23 24.50 -1.81
C GLU A 7 -10.73 24.69 -1.58
N ARG A 8 -9.93 23.80 -2.13
CA ARG A 8 -8.47 23.78 -2.02
C ARG A 8 -7.83 23.54 -3.39
N PRO A 9 -6.78 24.30 -3.77
CA PRO A 9 -6.00 24.01 -4.96
C PRO A 9 -5.16 22.75 -4.74
N VAL A 10 -5.09 21.89 -5.76
CA VAL A 10 -4.14 20.77 -5.86
C VAL A 10 -2.93 21.29 -6.63
N LYS A 11 -1.74 21.13 -6.05
CA LYS A 11 -0.49 21.63 -6.63
C LYS A 11 0.37 20.48 -7.13
N SER A 12 1.06 20.70 -8.24
CA SER A 12 2.06 19.76 -8.76
C SER A 12 3.36 19.86 -7.97
N PRO A 13 3.97 18.74 -7.56
CA PRO A 13 5.30 18.76 -6.94
C PRO A 13 6.41 19.09 -7.94
N ILE A 14 6.12 19.07 -9.25
CA ILE A 14 7.10 19.34 -10.32
C ILE A 14 7.51 20.82 -10.33
N ASP A 15 6.55 21.74 -10.16
CA ASP A 15 6.77 23.18 -10.33
C ASP A 15 5.95 24.06 -9.37
N GLY A 16 5.23 23.44 -8.42
CA GLY A 16 4.39 24.12 -7.42
C GLY A 16 3.10 24.74 -7.98
N LYS A 17 2.83 24.57 -9.29
CA LYS A 17 1.64 25.19 -9.92
C LYS A 17 0.36 24.43 -9.60
N PRO A 18 -0.78 25.14 -9.49
CA PRO A 18 -2.08 24.51 -9.36
C PRO A 18 -2.43 23.74 -10.64
N ILE A 19 -2.90 22.50 -10.48
CA ILE A 19 -3.33 21.60 -11.58
C ILE A 19 -4.83 21.31 -11.54
N GLY A 20 -5.51 21.72 -10.49
CA GLY A 20 -6.94 21.57 -10.30
C GLY A 20 -7.36 22.08 -8.93
N THR A 21 -8.65 21.90 -8.63
CA THR A 21 -9.22 22.18 -7.32
C THR A 21 -9.99 20.98 -6.81
N VAL A 22 -10.05 20.84 -5.51
CA VAL A 22 -10.81 19.81 -4.81
C VAL A 22 -11.64 20.46 -3.71
N GLN A 23 -12.82 19.90 -3.47
CA GLN A 23 -13.64 20.28 -2.33
C GLN A 23 -13.47 19.27 -1.22
N ASP A 24 -12.86 19.68 -0.11
CA ASP A 24 -12.66 18.81 1.05
C ASP A 24 -13.99 18.58 1.77
N GLY A 25 -14.16 17.40 2.34
CA GLY A 25 -15.34 17.04 3.11
C GLY A 25 -15.43 17.80 4.44
N ASP A 26 -16.64 18.04 4.88
CA ASP A 26 -16.98 18.51 6.21
C ASP A 26 -17.83 17.45 6.95
N GLU A 27 -18.25 17.75 8.16
CA GLU A 27 -19.08 16.85 8.99
C GLU A 27 -20.38 16.44 8.26
N THR A 28 -20.99 17.36 7.52
CA THR A 28 -22.24 17.14 6.77
C THR A 28 -22.01 16.18 5.61
N ILE A 29 -20.95 16.38 4.84
CA ILE A 29 -20.54 15.53 3.71
C ILE A 29 -20.19 14.13 4.21
N VAL A 30 -19.39 14.03 5.27
CA VAL A 30 -19.01 12.76 5.90
C VAL A 30 -20.24 11.99 6.36
N ALA A 31 -21.13 12.63 7.14
CA ALA A 31 -22.35 12.02 7.64
C ALA A 31 -23.29 11.55 6.53
N SER A 32 -23.40 12.35 5.46
CA SER A 32 -24.22 12.06 4.27
C SER A 32 -23.67 10.88 3.47
N ALA A 33 -22.36 10.84 3.22
CA ALA A 33 -21.70 9.75 2.50
C ALA A 33 -21.85 8.40 3.23
N ILE A 34 -21.63 8.39 4.55
CA ILE A 34 -21.82 7.19 5.37
C ILE A 34 -23.30 6.75 5.39
N ALA A 35 -24.24 7.70 5.51
CA ALA A 35 -25.67 7.38 5.49
C ALA A 35 -26.08 6.74 4.14
N ALA A 36 -25.63 7.29 3.03
CA ALA A 36 -25.89 6.75 1.70
C ALA A 36 -25.29 5.36 1.51
N ALA A 37 -24.04 5.15 1.96
CA ALA A 37 -23.39 3.84 1.93
C ALA A 37 -24.12 2.80 2.78
N CYS A 38 -24.58 3.17 3.99
CA CYS A 38 -25.40 2.30 4.84
C CYS A 38 -26.73 1.89 4.18
N ALA A 39 -27.39 2.84 3.54
CA ALA A 39 -28.66 2.58 2.83
C ALA A 39 -28.46 1.62 1.63
N ALA A 40 -27.34 1.73 0.92
CA ALA A 40 -27.03 0.88 -0.24
C ALA A 40 -26.52 -0.53 0.14
N PHE A 41 -26.00 -0.69 1.36
CA PHE A 41 -25.28 -1.90 1.76
C PHE A 41 -26.11 -3.18 1.55
N ARG A 42 -27.37 -3.21 1.97
CA ARG A 42 -28.18 -4.42 1.85
C ARG A 42 -28.33 -4.90 0.41
N ALA A 43 -28.56 -3.98 -0.51
CA ALA A 43 -28.70 -4.29 -1.95
C ALA A 43 -27.39 -4.78 -2.54
N TRP A 44 -26.28 -4.07 -2.26
CA TRP A 44 -24.97 -4.47 -2.78
C TRP A 44 -24.49 -5.81 -2.21
N ASN A 45 -24.66 -6.03 -0.92
CA ASN A 45 -24.28 -7.30 -0.28
C ASN A 45 -25.14 -8.49 -0.80
N ALA A 46 -26.37 -8.25 -1.19
CA ALA A 46 -27.25 -9.26 -1.80
C ALA A 46 -26.97 -9.51 -3.28
N THR A 47 -26.20 -8.62 -3.95
CA THR A 47 -25.79 -8.80 -5.34
C THR A 47 -24.91 -10.06 -5.46
N PRO A 48 -25.20 -10.99 -6.40
CA PRO A 48 -24.39 -12.19 -6.58
C PRO A 48 -22.90 -11.88 -6.70
N VAL A 49 -22.05 -12.75 -6.14
CA VAL A 49 -20.60 -12.60 -6.19
C VAL A 49 -20.11 -12.47 -7.64
N ALA A 50 -20.70 -13.23 -8.56
CA ALA A 50 -20.34 -13.19 -9.99
C ALA A 50 -20.55 -11.79 -10.60
N ASP A 51 -21.63 -11.10 -10.23
CA ASP A 51 -21.97 -9.78 -10.77
C ASP A 51 -21.06 -8.69 -10.18
N ARG A 52 -20.76 -8.76 -8.87
CA ARG A 52 -19.78 -7.87 -8.22
C ARG A 52 -18.39 -8.04 -8.86
N ALA A 53 -17.98 -9.28 -9.07
CA ALA A 53 -16.72 -9.62 -9.74
C ALA A 53 -16.67 -9.08 -11.17
N ALA A 54 -17.75 -9.26 -11.95
CA ALA A 54 -17.83 -8.75 -13.32
C ALA A 54 -17.74 -7.21 -13.39
N ALA A 55 -18.28 -6.49 -12.39
CA ALA A 55 -18.11 -5.03 -12.31
C ALA A 55 -16.64 -4.65 -12.09
N LEU A 56 -15.91 -5.37 -11.24
CA LEU A 56 -14.49 -5.13 -11.00
C LEU A 56 -13.62 -5.48 -12.23
N GLU A 57 -13.92 -6.56 -12.96
CA GLU A 57 -13.22 -6.90 -14.20
C GLU A 57 -13.36 -5.77 -15.23
N ARG A 58 -14.60 -5.27 -15.42
CA ARG A 58 -14.83 -4.11 -16.29
C ARG A 58 -14.09 -2.85 -15.80
N ALA A 59 -13.95 -2.67 -14.48
CA ALA A 59 -13.17 -1.57 -13.94
C ALA A 59 -11.68 -1.69 -14.31
N GLY A 60 -11.09 -2.89 -14.22
CA GLY A 60 -9.74 -3.16 -14.68
C GLY A 60 -9.56 -2.83 -16.17
N ASP A 61 -10.51 -3.21 -17.03
CA ASP A 61 -10.48 -2.91 -18.46
C ASP A 61 -10.59 -1.40 -18.74
N LEU A 62 -11.43 -0.69 -17.96
CA LEU A 62 -11.55 0.76 -18.09
C LEU A 62 -10.31 1.51 -17.60
N ILE A 63 -9.63 1.03 -16.55
CA ILE A 63 -8.36 1.58 -16.09
C ILE A 63 -7.31 1.47 -17.20
N GLU A 64 -7.15 0.30 -17.82
CA GLU A 64 -6.20 0.13 -18.93
C GLU A 64 -6.56 0.96 -20.14
N LYS A 65 -7.86 1.04 -20.50
CA LYS A 65 -8.33 1.86 -21.61
C LYS A 65 -8.03 3.35 -21.42
N ASN A 66 -8.06 3.82 -20.18
CA ASN A 66 -7.80 5.22 -19.81
C ASN A 66 -6.36 5.48 -19.35
N ARG A 67 -5.42 4.53 -19.57
CA ARG A 67 -4.04 4.60 -19.05
C ARG A 67 -3.34 5.92 -19.36
N GLY A 68 -3.50 6.49 -20.55
CA GLY A 68 -2.85 7.75 -20.92
C GLY A 68 -3.25 8.92 -20.02
N ARG A 69 -4.53 9.07 -19.71
CA ARG A 69 -5.04 10.08 -18.77
C ARG A 69 -4.56 9.83 -17.34
N LEU A 70 -4.61 8.57 -16.90
CA LEU A 70 -4.17 8.21 -15.55
C LEU A 70 -2.67 8.43 -15.36
N ILE A 71 -1.85 8.08 -16.36
CA ILE A 71 -0.40 8.34 -16.35
C ILE A 71 -0.14 9.85 -16.26
N ALA A 72 -0.82 10.67 -17.06
CA ALA A 72 -0.65 12.13 -17.03
C ALA A 72 -1.00 12.73 -15.65
N LEU A 73 -2.05 12.22 -14.98
CA LEU A 73 -2.38 12.61 -13.62
C LEU A 73 -1.33 12.15 -12.61
N LEU A 74 -0.90 10.88 -12.67
CA LEU A 74 0.15 10.36 -11.78
C LEU A 74 1.46 11.15 -11.90
N GLN A 75 1.83 11.57 -13.12
CA GLN A 75 3.00 12.44 -13.33
C GLN A 75 2.79 13.82 -12.73
N THR A 76 1.66 14.47 -13.03
CA THR A 76 1.45 15.88 -12.66
C THR A 76 1.09 16.07 -11.19
N GLU A 77 0.30 15.17 -10.61
CA GLU A 77 -0.18 15.25 -9.23
C GLU A 77 0.77 14.54 -8.25
N GLY A 78 1.29 13.36 -8.63
CA GLY A 78 2.16 12.54 -7.79
C GLY A 78 3.66 12.70 -8.06
N GLY A 79 4.06 13.47 -9.10
CA GLY A 79 5.47 13.63 -9.46
C GLY A 79 6.16 12.35 -9.91
N LYS A 80 5.41 11.36 -10.40
CA LYS A 80 5.92 10.01 -10.70
C LYS A 80 6.54 9.94 -12.10
N THR A 81 7.63 9.19 -12.23
CA THR A 81 8.24 8.89 -13.55
C THR A 81 7.33 8.03 -14.41
N ILE A 82 7.55 8.01 -15.72
CA ILE A 82 6.71 7.26 -16.66
C ILE A 82 6.66 5.75 -16.32
N ASP A 83 7.79 5.17 -15.94
CA ASP A 83 7.89 3.74 -15.59
C ASP A 83 7.10 3.41 -14.33
N ASP A 84 7.14 4.31 -13.34
CA ASP A 84 6.35 4.17 -12.12
C ASP A 84 4.86 4.30 -12.39
N CYS A 85 4.47 5.24 -13.25
CA CYS A 85 3.07 5.43 -13.65
C CYS A 85 2.51 4.22 -14.41
N VAL A 86 3.26 3.67 -15.36
CA VAL A 86 2.86 2.48 -16.12
C VAL A 86 2.69 1.29 -15.19
N SER A 87 3.63 1.09 -14.27
CA SER A 87 3.59 0.02 -13.28
C SER A 87 2.37 0.16 -12.38
N GLU A 88 2.06 1.38 -11.92
CA GLU A 88 0.94 1.64 -11.02
C GLU A 88 -0.43 1.47 -11.68
N VAL A 89 -0.59 1.92 -12.93
CA VAL A 89 -1.83 1.70 -13.69
C VAL A 89 -2.09 0.19 -13.88
N ARG A 90 -1.03 -0.58 -14.18
CA ARG A 90 -1.13 -2.04 -14.29
C ARG A 90 -1.54 -2.67 -12.96
N GLU A 91 -0.88 -2.29 -11.88
CA GLU A 91 -1.18 -2.80 -10.54
C GLU A 91 -2.64 -2.52 -10.13
N ALA A 92 -3.17 -1.33 -10.44
CA ALA A 92 -4.57 -0.98 -10.17
C ALA A 92 -5.55 -1.87 -10.94
N ALA A 93 -5.29 -2.13 -12.21
CA ALA A 93 -6.10 -3.04 -13.03
C ALA A 93 -6.00 -4.49 -12.52
N ASP A 94 -4.80 -4.91 -12.14
CA ASP A 94 -4.55 -6.27 -11.62
C ASP A 94 -5.27 -6.49 -10.28
N TYR A 95 -5.32 -5.51 -9.37
CA TYR A 95 -6.14 -5.60 -8.16
C TYR A 95 -7.62 -5.85 -8.45
N CYS A 96 -8.18 -5.13 -9.41
CA CYS A 96 -9.58 -5.31 -9.79
C CYS A 96 -9.85 -6.73 -10.30
N ARG A 97 -9.02 -7.24 -11.20
CA ARG A 97 -9.16 -8.58 -11.80
C ARG A 97 -8.88 -9.69 -10.78
N TYR A 98 -7.85 -9.51 -9.97
CA TYR A 98 -7.46 -10.50 -8.96
C TYR A 98 -8.54 -10.67 -7.91
N TYR A 99 -9.06 -9.57 -7.33
CA TYR A 99 -10.11 -9.68 -6.32
C TYR A 99 -11.45 -10.12 -6.90
N ALA A 100 -11.73 -9.87 -8.17
CA ALA A 100 -12.86 -10.46 -8.87
C ALA A 100 -12.75 -12.00 -8.94
N SER A 101 -11.58 -12.51 -9.30
CA SER A 101 -11.28 -13.95 -9.33
C SER A 101 -11.34 -14.58 -7.94
N GLU A 102 -10.68 -13.95 -6.96
CA GLU A 102 -10.65 -14.44 -5.58
C GLU A 102 -12.04 -14.41 -4.91
N ALA A 103 -12.87 -13.43 -5.22
CA ALA A 103 -14.25 -13.39 -4.70
C ALA A 103 -15.05 -14.59 -5.18
N ARG A 104 -14.96 -14.94 -6.47
CA ARG A 104 -15.64 -16.13 -7.00
C ARG A 104 -15.14 -17.42 -6.36
N ARG A 105 -13.83 -17.52 -6.09
CA ARG A 105 -13.20 -18.69 -5.48
C ARG A 105 -13.48 -18.83 -3.99
N ALA A 106 -13.35 -17.73 -3.22
CA ALA A 106 -13.29 -17.79 -1.77
C ALA A 106 -14.60 -17.42 -1.07
N LEU A 107 -15.51 -16.69 -1.75
CA LEU A 107 -16.73 -16.18 -1.14
C LEU A 107 -18.01 -16.93 -1.56
N ALA A 108 -17.87 -17.98 -2.37
CA ALA A 108 -18.97 -18.87 -2.68
C ALA A 108 -19.41 -19.64 -1.43
N SER A 109 -20.72 -19.88 -1.30
CA SER A 109 -21.24 -20.77 -0.28
C SER A 109 -20.62 -22.16 -0.34
N ARG A 110 -20.35 -22.76 0.80
CA ARG A 110 -19.74 -24.09 0.89
C ARG A 110 -20.58 -24.99 1.77
N GLN A 111 -20.90 -26.20 1.27
CA GLN A 111 -21.49 -27.27 2.09
C GLN A 111 -20.39 -27.80 3.05
N LEU A 112 -20.76 -27.92 4.31
CA LEU A 112 -19.93 -28.51 5.35
C LEU A 112 -20.43 -29.93 5.65
N PRO A 113 -19.54 -30.85 6.06
CA PRO A 113 -19.96 -32.19 6.47
C PRO A 113 -20.87 -32.14 7.69
N GLY A 114 -21.83 -33.05 7.76
CA GLY A 114 -22.77 -33.18 8.85
C GLY A 114 -23.34 -34.59 8.95
N PRO A 115 -24.08 -34.92 10.03
CA PRO A 115 -24.77 -36.19 10.17
C PRO A 115 -25.90 -36.33 9.17
N THR A 116 -26.33 -37.56 8.92
CA THR A 116 -27.51 -37.85 8.07
C THR A 116 -28.74 -37.12 8.61
N GLY A 117 -29.44 -36.39 7.75
CA GLY A 117 -30.62 -35.59 8.10
C GLY A 117 -30.30 -34.13 8.42
N GLU A 118 -29.06 -33.68 8.25
CA GLU A 118 -28.67 -32.27 8.37
C GLU A 118 -28.02 -31.76 7.09
N SER A 119 -28.29 -30.49 6.76
CA SER A 119 -27.57 -29.71 5.77
C SER A 119 -26.89 -28.54 6.46
N ASN A 120 -25.57 -28.41 6.29
CA ASN A 120 -24.76 -27.35 6.89
C ASN A 120 -24.12 -26.53 5.78
N GLU A 121 -24.46 -25.25 5.69
CA GLU A 121 -23.94 -24.34 4.68
C GLU A 121 -23.17 -23.19 5.32
N LEU A 122 -21.91 -22.98 4.92
CA LEU A 122 -21.10 -21.82 5.30
C LEU A 122 -21.24 -20.73 4.23
N ARG A 123 -21.71 -19.55 4.65
CA ARG A 123 -21.91 -18.37 3.81
C ARG A 123 -20.99 -17.22 4.23
N ALA A 124 -20.37 -16.56 3.25
CA ALA A 124 -19.64 -15.33 3.44
C ALA A 124 -20.54 -14.11 3.18
N ARG A 125 -20.50 -13.11 4.05
CA ARG A 125 -21.26 -11.86 3.91
C ARG A 125 -20.38 -10.66 4.20
N GLY A 126 -20.62 -9.54 3.51
CA GLY A 126 -20.01 -8.25 3.85
C GLY A 126 -20.37 -7.81 5.26
N ARG A 127 -19.50 -7.02 5.87
CA ARG A 127 -19.68 -6.49 7.25
C ARG A 127 -20.53 -5.23 7.31
N GLY A 128 -20.50 -4.39 6.23
CA GLY A 128 -21.17 -3.09 6.22
C GLY A 128 -20.45 -2.04 5.41
N VAL A 129 -20.24 -0.87 5.99
CA VAL A 129 -19.50 0.24 5.34
C VAL A 129 -18.05 0.22 5.79
N PHE A 130 -17.12 0.13 4.84
CA PHE A 130 -15.70 0.28 5.08
C PHE A 130 -15.22 1.69 4.74
N ILE A 131 -14.38 2.25 5.60
CA ILE A 131 -13.61 3.45 5.29
C ILE A 131 -12.28 3.00 4.70
N CYS A 132 -11.98 3.45 3.47
CA CYS A 132 -10.71 3.20 2.79
C CYS A 132 -9.89 4.49 2.79
N ILE A 133 -8.77 4.53 3.52
CA ILE A 133 -7.86 5.67 3.61
C ILE A 133 -6.56 5.27 2.96
N SER A 134 -6.23 5.92 1.84
CA SER A 134 -5.07 5.57 1.02
C SER A 134 -3.98 6.64 1.04
N PRO A 135 -2.72 6.25 0.76
CA PRO A 135 -1.59 7.17 0.75
C PRO A 135 -1.44 7.86 -0.61
N TRP A 136 -0.59 8.88 -0.65
CA TRP A 136 -0.27 9.65 -1.85
C TRP A 136 0.78 8.98 -2.77
N ASN A 137 1.60 8.05 -2.26
CA ASN A 137 2.72 7.47 -3.02
C ASN A 137 2.31 6.39 -4.04
N PHE A 138 1.16 5.74 -3.82
CA PHE A 138 0.46 4.87 -4.79
C PHE A 138 -1.01 5.26 -4.86
N PRO A 139 -1.31 6.47 -5.33
CA PRO A 139 -2.63 7.08 -5.20
C PRO A 139 -3.70 6.45 -6.09
N LEU A 140 -3.29 5.66 -7.09
CA LEU A 140 -4.19 4.90 -7.95
C LEU A 140 -4.26 3.43 -7.50
N ALA A 141 -3.11 2.74 -7.38
CA ALA A 141 -3.10 1.29 -7.17
C ALA A 141 -3.57 0.91 -5.77
N ILE A 142 -3.00 1.49 -4.71
CA ILE A 142 -3.41 1.19 -3.32
C ILE A 142 -4.85 1.65 -3.08
N PHE A 143 -5.22 2.84 -3.57
CA PHE A 143 -6.58 3.35 -3.48
C PHE A 143 -7.59 2.38 -4.12
N THR A 144 -7.33 1.98 -5.37
CA THR A 144 -8.19 1.03 -6.08
C THR A 144 -8.21 -0.35 -5.41
N GLY A 145 -7.06 -0.84 -4.95
CA GLY A 145 -6.95 -2.14 -4.29
C GLY A 145 -7.76 -2.23 -3.00
N GLN A 146 -7.72 -1.22 -2.15
CA GLN A 146 -8.53 -1.15 -0.93
C GLN A 146 -10.03 -1.18 -1.25
N ILE A 147 -10.46 -0.36 -2.21
CA ILE A 147 -11.86 -0.27 -2.64
C ILE A 147 -12.32 -1.58 -3.27
N ALA A 148 -11.54 -2.13 -4.20
CA ALA A 148 -11.89 -3.36 -4.90
C ALA A 148 -12.03 -4.56 -3.94
N GLY A 149 -11.12 -4.69 -2.96
CA GLY A 149 -11.22 -5.72 -1.94
C GLY A 149 -12.51 -5.63 -1.11
N ALA A 150 -12.86 -4.43 -0.65
CA ALA A 150 -14.08 -4.20 0.12
C ALA A 150 -15.35 -4.44 -0.72
N LEU A 151 -15.40 -3.93 -1.95
CA LEU A 151 -16.55 -4.10 -2.87
C LEU A 151 -16.73 -5.56 -3.29
N ALA A 152 -15.65 -6.28 -3.60
CA ALA A 152 -15.69 -7.70 -3.96
C ALA A 152 -16.33 -8.54 -2.86
N ALA A 153 -16.02 -8.21 -1.60
CA ALA A 153 -16.57 -8.88 -0.41
C ALA A 153 -18.01 -8.46 -0.08
N GLY A 154 -18.63 -7.57 -0.87
CA GLY A 154 -20.02 -7.14 -0.70
C GLY A 154 -20.22 -5.98 0.29
N ASN A 155 -19.17 -5.27 0.64
CA ASN A 155 -19.24 -4.06 1.46
C ASN A 155 -19.47 -2.81 0.62
N CYS A 156 -20.05 -1.78 1.21
CA CYS A 156 -20.01 -0.43 0.66
C CYS A 156 -18.79 0.32 1.17
N VAL A 157 -18.33 1.33 0.43
CA VAL A 157 -17.08 2.03 0.68
C VAL A 157 -17.28 3.54 0.74
N VAL A 158 -16.67 4.16 1.74
CA VAL A 158 -16.36 5.60 1.72
C VAL A 158 -14.85 5.73 1.64
N ALA A 159 -14.36 6.25 0.52
CA ALA A 159 -12.94 6.33 0.20
C ALA A 159 -12.41 7.74 0.44
N LYS A 160 -11.34 7.85 1.24
CA LYS A 160 -10.60 9.09 1.50
C LYS A 160 -9.20 8.95 0.88
N PRO A 161 -8.92 9.64 -0.23
CA PRO A 161 -7.57 9.73 -0.77
C PRO A 161 -6.68 10.58 0.14
N ALA A 162 -5.37 10.50 -0.07
CA ALA A 162 -4.47 11.48 0.50
C ALA A 162 -4.77 12.88 -0.05
N GLU A 163 -4.57 13.89 0.78
CA GLU A 163 -4.83 15.29 0.43
C GLU A 163 -3.97 15.79 -0.75
N GLN A 164 -2.80 15.19 -0.98
CA GLN A 164 -1.93 15.55 -2.08
C GLN A 164 -2.43 15.05 -3.44
N THR A 165 -3.22 13.95 -3.46
CA THR A 165 -3.54 13.24 -4.72
C THR A 165 -5.04 12.92 -4.89
N PRO A 166 -5.95 13.91 -4.77
CA PRO A 166 -7.40 13.69 -4.88
C PRO A 166 -7.90 13.55 -6.32
N LEU A 167 -7.19 14.11 -7.34
CA LEU A 167 -7.69 14.14 -8.72
C LEU A 167 -7.61 12.76 -9.36
N ILE A 168 -6.52 12.03 -9.16
CA ILE A 168 -6.39 10.64 -9.64
C ILE A 168 -7.41 9.72 -8.97
N ALA A 169 -7.68 9.92 -7.67
CA ALA A 169 -8.69 9.18 -6.93
C ALA A 169 -10.11 9.44 -7.46
N PHE A 170 -10.42 10.68 -7.83
CA PHE A 170 -11.69 11.03 -8.46
C PHE A 170 -11.87 10.29 -9.80
N GLU A 171 -10.85 10.26 -10.66
CA GLU A 171 -10.92 9.51 -11.91
C GLU A 171 -11.08 8.00 -11.67
N ALA A 172 -10.39 7.44 -10.68
CA ALA A 172 -10.55 6.02 -10.32
C ALA A 172 -12.00 5.69 -9.91
N VAL A 173 -12.61 6.50 -9.03
CA VAL A 173 -14.00 6.31 -8.60
C VAL A 173 -14.98 6.45 -9.77
N LYS A 174 -14.77 7.42 -10.68
CA LYS A 174 -15.56 7.59 -11.89
C LYS A 174 -15.50 6.36 -12.80
N LEU A 175 -14.31 5.75 -12.96
CA LEU A 175 -14.15 4.52 -13.74
C LEU A 175 -14.86 3.33 -13.08
N LEU A 176 -14.78 3.20 -11.75
CA LEU A 176 -15.50 2.17 -10.99
C LEU A 176 -17.02 2.29 -11.15
N HIS A 177 -17.58 3.50 -11.07
CA HIS A 177 -19.00 3.73 -11.34
C HIS A 177 -19.38 3.40 -12.80
N SER A 178 -18.54 3.82 -13.75
CA SER A 178 -18.74 3.50 -15.18
C SER A 178 -18.67 1.98 -15.46
N ALA A 179 -17.98 1.22 -14.63
CA ALA A 179 -17.89 -0.24 -14.70
C ALA A 179 -19.14 -0.94 -14.12
N GLY A 180 -20.04 -0.20 -13.45
CA GLY A 180 -21.29 -0.74 -12.90
C GLY A 180 -21.29 -0.89 -11.38
N VAL A 181 -20.30 -0.31 -10.67
CA VAL A 181 -20.40 -0.16 -9.21
C VAL A 181 -21.47 0.91 -8.91
N PRO A 182 -22.53 0.58 -8.15
CA PRO A 182 -23.61 1.52 -7.87
C PRO A 182 -23.10 2.77 -7.12
N VAL A 183 -23.63 3.95 -7.46
CA VAL A 183 -23.22 5.22 -6.84
C VAL A 183 -23.39 5.20 -5.32
N GLY A 184 -24.45 4.54 -4.80
CA GLY A 184 -24.67 4.40 -3.38
C GLY A 184 -23.66 3.47 -2.66
N SER A 185 -22.95 2.62 -3.40
CA SER A 185 -22.03 1.64 -2.81
C SER A 185 -20.58 2.13 -2.69
N LEU A 186 -20.25 3.25 -3.36
CA LEU A 186 -18.91 3.84 -3.33
C LEU A 186 -19.01 5.37 -3.32
N HIS A 187 -18.42 5.99 -2.31
CA HIS A 187 -18.37 7.44 -2.14
C HIS A 187 -16.93 7.91 -2.00
N LEU A 188 -16.60 9.02 -2.64
CA LEU A 188 -15.33 9.72 -2.50
C LEU A 188 -15.51 10.91 -1.56
N VAL A 189 -14.70 10.97 -0.50
CA VAL A 189 -14.69 12.09 0.46
C VAL A 189 -13.25 12.57 0.61
N PRO A 190 -12.82 13.55 -0.20
CA PRO A 190 -11.50 14.16 -0.07
C PRO A 190 -11.37 14.92 1.25
N GLY A 191 -10.16 15.11 1.71
CA GLY A 191 -9.85 15.87 2.92
C GLY A 191 -8.55 15.39 3.59
N ASP A 192 -8.20 16.08 4.64
CA ASP A 192 -6.99 15.87 5.45
C ASP A 192 -7.21 14.84 6.58
N GLY A 193 -6.37 14.93 7.62
CA GLY A 193 -6.47 14.07 8.79
C GLY A 193 -7.75 14.27 9.61
N GLU A 194 -8.34 15.47 9.62
CA GLU A 194 -9.58 15.75 10.35
C GLU A 194 -10.76 15.01 9.72
N VAL A 195 -10.85 15.01 8.39
CA VAL A 195 -11.84 14.23 7.64
C VAL A 195 -11.65 12.73 7.90
N GLY A 196 -10.41 12.25 7.91
CA GLY A 196 -10.09 10.86 8.28
C GLY A 196 -10.56 10.50 9.70
N ALA A 197 -10.37 11.39 10.66
CA ALA A 197 -10.82 11.21 12.03
C ALA A 197 -12.35 11.19 12.14
N MET A 198 -13.07 12.09 11.46
CA MET A 198 -14.54 12.10 11.42
C MET A 198 -15.09 10.79 10.83
N LEU A 199 -14.51 10.32 9.70
CA LEU A 199 -14.91 9.06 9.05
C LEU A 199 -14.71 7.86 9.98
N THR A 200 -13.54 7.78 10.63
CA THR A 200 -13.22 6.65 11.51
C THR A 200 -13.97 6.67 12.83
N ALA A 201 -14.41 7.83 13.30
CA ALA A 201 -15.19 7.98 14.53
C ALA A 201 -16.65 7.59 14.39
N ASP A 202 -17.24 7.59 13.20
CA ASP A 202 -18.66 7.33 12.99
C ASP A 202 -19.04 5.90 13.42
N ARG A 203 -20.12 5.76 14.20
CA ARG A 203 -20.57 4.48 14.78
C ARG A 203 -21.12 3.50 13.74
N ARG A 204 -21.52 3.96 12.55
CA ARG A 204 -22.09 3.15 11.46
C ARG A 204 -21.02 2.42 10.63
N VAL A 205 -19.75 2.77 10.80
CA VAL A 205 -18.63 2.15 10.11
C VAL A 205 -18.42 0.73 10.61
N ALA A 206 -18.22 -0.21 9.68
CA ALA A 206 -18.03 -1.64 9.94
C ALA A 206 -16.58 -2.12 9.84
N GLY A 207 -15.67 -1.27 9.42
CA GLY A 207 -14.24 -1.56 9.34
C GLY A 207 -13.46 -0.43 8.67
N VAL A 208 -12.14 -0.45 8.83
CA VAL A 208 -11.23 0.53 8.22
C VAL A 208 -10.11 -0.20 7.50
N VAL A 209 -9.83 0.25 6.28
CA VAL A 209 -8.62 -0.10 5.53
C VAL A 209 -7.75 1.15 5.47
N PHE A 210 -6.52 1.03 5.88
CA PHE A 210 -5.58 2.15 5.98
C PHE A 210 -4.21 1.78 5.41
N THR A 211 -3.64 2.67 4.61
CA THR A 211 -2.22 2.62 4.27
C THR A 211 -1.60 4.00 4.49
N GLY A 212 -0.53 4.06 5.26
CA GLY A 212 0.14 5.32 5.62
C GLY A 212 1.17 5.14 6.74
N SER A 213 1.33 6.15 7.60
CA SER A 213 2.29 6.08 8.71
C SER A 213 1.82 5.19 9.85
N THR A 214 2.77 4.59 10.57
CA THR A 214 2.50 3.78 11.78
C THR A 214 1.80 4.60 12.88
N GLU A 215 2.12 5.88 12.99
CA GLU A 215 1.50 6.79 13.97
C GLU A 215 -0.01 6.96 13.71
N VAL A 216 -0.39 7.21 12.45
CA VAL A 216 -1.78 7.34 12.05
C VAL A 216 -2.52 6.01 12.20
N ALA A 217 -1.90 4.87 11.84
CA ALA A 217 -2.48 3.55 12.05
C ALA A 217 -2.80 3.29 13.53
N ARG A 218 -1.89 3.65 14.43
CA ARG A 218 -2.13 3.57 15.89
C ARG A 218 -3.24 4.49 16.38
N THR A 219 -3.32 5.70 15.82
CA THR A 219 -4.41 6.65 16.14
C THR A 219 -5.76 6.09 15.72
N ILE A 220 -5.88 5.54 14.52
CA ILE A 220 -7.09 4.85 14.04
C ILE A 220 -7.41 3.65 14.94
N SER A 221 -6.42 2.82 15.27
CA SER A 221 -6.61 1.66 16.15
C SER A 221 -7.20 2.05 17.51
N ARG A 222 -6.67 3.11 18.14
CA ARG A 222 -7.20 3.63 19.42
C ARG A 222 -8.63 4.15 19.26
N ALA A 223 -8.90 4.90 18.19
CA ALA A 223 -10.24 5.43 17.91
C ALA A 223 -11.25 4.30 17.72
N LEU A 224 -10.90 3.23 17.02
CA LEU A 224 -11.77 2.06 16.85
C LEU A 224 -11.99 1.31 18.15
N ALA A 225 -10.94 1.13 18.95
CA ALA A 225 -11.02 0.44 20.26
C ALA A 225 -11.85 1.22 21.29
N ALA A 226 -11.90 2.54 21.19
CA ALA A 226 -12.68 3.40 22.09
C ALA A 226 -14.18 3.45 21.77
N LYS A 227 -14.63 2.86 20.65
CA LYS A 227 -16.04 2.84 20.27
C LYS A 227 -16.83 1.81 21.09
N ASP A 228 -17.95 2.24 21.66
CA ASP A 228 -18.98 1.32 22.13
C ASP A 228 -19.69 0.72 20.91
N GLY A 229 -19.73 -0.61 20.80
CA GLY A 229 -20.38 -1.32 19.69
C GLY A 229 -19.61 -2.55 19.22
N PRO A 230 -19.82 -2.99 17.97
CA PRO A 230 -19.12 -4.15 17.42
C PRO A 230 -17.60 -3.95 17.37
N ILE A 231 -16.85 -5.04 17.57
CA ILE A 231 -15.41 -5.05 17.38
C ILE A 231 -15.11 -4.96 15.88
N LEU A 232 -14.48 -3.86 15.48
CA LEU A 232 -14.24 -3.53 14.08
C LEU A 232 -12.83 -3.99 13.62
N PRO A 233 -12.71 -4.56 12.40
CA PRO A 233 -11.42 -4.84 11.84
C PRO A 233 -10.72 -3.54 11.41
N LEU A 234 -9.42 -3.47 11.70
CA LEU A 234 -8.47 -2.55 11.08
C LEU A 234 -7.54 -3.37 10.17
N ILE A 235 -7.56 -3.06 8.88
CA ILE A 235 -6.62 -3.59 7.89
C ILE A 235 -5.64 -2.47 7.64
N ALA A 236 -4.48 -2.52 8.29
CA ALA A 236 -3.46 -1.49 8.19
C ALA A 236 -2.20 -2.02 7.52
N GLU A 237 -1.66 -1.23 6.61
CA GLU A 237 -0.34 -1.38 6.03
C GLU A 237 0.44 -0.08 6.24
N THR A 238 1.65 -0.18 6.81
CA THR A 238 2.47 0.97 7.12
C THR A 238 3.88 0.80 6.57
N GLY A 239 4.72 1.82 6.73
CA GLY A 239 6.09 1.79 6.30
C GLY A 239 7.00 0.88 7.16
N GLY A 240 8.30 0.99 6.94
CA GLY A 240 9.29 0.25 7.67
C GLY A 240 10.72 0.73 7.42
N ILE A 241 11.59 0.44 8.36
CA ILE A 241 13.04 0.59 8.18
C ILE A 241 13.53 -0.68 7.48
N ASN A 242 13.30 -0.74 6.16
CA ASN A 242 13.60 -1.91 5.36
C ASN A 242 15.10 -2.07 5.16
N ALA A 243 15.65 -3.23 5.51
CA ALA A 243 17.06 -3.51 5.41
C ALA A 243 17.39 -4.41 4.20
N MET A 244 18.61 -4.28 3.68
CA MET A 244 19.22 -5.24 2.75
C MET A 244 20.55 -5.69 3.33
N ILE A 245 20.74 -7.01 3.48
CA ILE A 245 21.96 -7.60 4.04
C ILE A 245 22.75 -8.21 2.89
N VAL A 246 24.00 -7.80 2.76
CA VAL A 246 24.93 -8.22 1.71
C VAL A 246 26.14 -8.89 2.36
N ASP A 247 26.37 -10.17 2.06
CA ASP A 247 27.57 -10.87 2.48
C ASP A 247 28.71 -10.81 1.45
N ALA A 248 29.90 -11.23 1.84
CA ALA A 248 31.10 -11.19 0.98
C ALA A 248 31.00 -12.08 -0.26
N THR A 249 29.98 -12.95 -0.37
CA THR A 249 29.80 -13.83 -1.53
C THR A 249 28.90 -13.23 -2.60
N ALA A 250 28.20 -12.13 -2.30
CA ALA A 250 27.29 -11.46 -3.23
C ALA A 250 28.02 -10.98 -4.50
N LEU A 251 27.26 -10.83 -5.59
CA LEU A 251 27.76 -10.25 -6.84
C LEU A 251 27.65 -8.72 -6.77
N PRO A 252 28.76 -7.97 -6.66
CA PRO A 252 28.70 -6.52 -6.41
C PRO A 252 27.93 -5.73 -7.48
N GLU A 253 28.01 -6.13 -8.73
CA GLU A 253 27.30 -5.49 -9.85
C GLU A 253 25.78 -5.64 -9.69
N GLN A 254 25.31 -6.85 -9.37
CA GLN A 254 23.89 -7.10 -9.11
C GLN A 254 23.41 -6.38 -7.85
N VAL A 255 24.21 -6.39 -6.77
CA VAL A 255 23.92 -5.62 -5.55
C VAL A 255 23.72 -4.15 -5.89
N THR A 256 24.61 -3.56 -6.70
CA THR A 256 24.56 -2.16 -7.10
C THR A 256 23.26 -1.84 -7.84
N ASP A 257 22.91 -2.60 -8.87
CA ASP A 257 21.68 -2.40 -9.63
C ASP A 257 20.43 -2.52 -8.74
N ASP A 258 20.39 -3.53 -7.89
CA ASP A 258 19.27 -3.79 -6.98
C ASP A 258 19.14 -2.75 -5.87
N VAL A 259 20.26 -2.23 -5.36
CA VAL A 259 20.28 -1.13 -4.38
C VAL A 259 19.79 0.17 -5.00
N ILE A 260 20.30 0.56 -6.18
CA ILE A 260 19.86 1.77 -6.89
C ILE A 260 18.36 1.72 -7.16
N ALA A 261 17.85 0.61 -7.67
CA ALA A 261 16.43 0.42 -7.91
C ALA A 261 15.61 0.49 -6.61
N SER A 262 16.09 -0.15 -5.53
CA SER A 262 15.37 -0.24 -4.28
C SER A 262 15.37 1.05 -3.45
N ALA A 263 16.46 1.83 -3.49
CA ALA A 263 16.60 3.04 -2.69
C ALA A 263 16.06 4.29 -3.36
N PHE A 264 16.24 4.44 -4.70
CA PHE A 264 16.06 5.72 -5.37
C PHE A 264 14.90 5.78 -6.36
N ARG A 265 14.38 4.65 -6.81
CA ARG A 265 13.18 4.65 -7.67
C ARG A 265 12.00 5.30 -6.95
N SER A 266 11.17 6.06 -7.66
CA SER A 266 10.09 6.90 -7.11
C SER A 266 10.61 7.95 -6.09
N ALA A 267 11.84 8.44 -6.23
CA ALA A 267 12.51 9.30 -5.24
C ALA A 267 12.53 8.66 -3.83
N GLY A 268 12.68 7.33 -3.74
CA GLY A 268 12.64 6.60 -2.47
C GLY A 268 11.29 6.61 -1.74
N GLN A 269 10.22 7.10 -2.37
CA GLN A 269 8.92 7.27 -1.77
C GLN A 269 8.04 6.01 -1.88
N ARG A 270 8.60 4.86 -1.51
CA ARG A 270 7.89 3.57 -1.43
C ARG A 270 7.99 3.00 -0.03
N CYS A 271 6.91 2.42 0.46
CA CYS A 271 6.93 1.69 1.73
C CYS A 271 7.92 0.51 1.71
N SER A 272 8.16 -0.06 0.51
CA SER A 272 9.13 -1.13 0.28
C SER A 272 10.56 -0.65 0.01
N ALA A 273 10.83 0.66 -0.04
CA ALA A 273 12.14 1.18 -0.40
C ALA A 273 13.21 0.74 0.61
N LEU A 274 14.41 0.48 0.09
CA LEU A 274 15.59 0.19 0.88
C LEU A 274 16.00 1.43 1.69
N ARG A 275 16.00 1.30 3.02
CA ARG A 275 16.40 2.37 3.94
C ARG A 275 17.77 2.14 4.55
N LEU A 276 18.13 0.86 4.76
CA LEU A 276 19.37 0.47 5.44
C LEU A 276 20.07 -0.65 4.67
N LEU A 277 21.20 -0.36 4.05
CA LEU A 277 22.08 -1.31 3.39
C LEU A 277 23.18 -1.74 4.35
N CYS A 278 23.16 -3.02 4.75
CA CYS A 278 24.17 -3.62 5.64
C CYS A 278 25.12 -4.46 4.80
N VAL A 279 26.38 -4.05 4.66
CA VAL A 279 27.37 -4.73 3.82
C VAL A 279 28.47 -5.33 4.70
N GLN A 280 28.81 -6.61 4.45
CA GLN A 280 29.93 -7.25 5.14
C GLN A 280 31.23 -6.48 4.86
N ASP A 281 32.00 -6.25 5.90
CA ASP A 281 33.18 -5.35 5.90
C ASP A 281 34.19 -5.71 4.81
N ASP A 282 34.41 -7.01 4.57
CA ASP A 282 35.34 -7.51 3.55
C ASP A 282 35.08 -6.97 2.12
N VAL A 283 33.86 -6.54 1.81
CA VAL A 283 33.45 -6.06 0.49
C VAL A 283 32.82 -4.67 0.50
N ALA A 284 32.69 -4.05 1.68
CA ALA A 284 31.92 -2.82 1.88
C ALA A 284 32.45 -1.65 1.06
N ASP A 285 33.77 -1.39 1.07
CA ASP A 285 34.37 -0.29 0.31
C ASP A 285 34.01 -0.39 -1.18
N ARG A 286 34.20 -1.57 -1.76
CA ARG A 286 33.89 -1.80 -3.17
C ARG A 286 32.42 -1.60 -3.49
N VAL A 287 31.52 -2.12 -2.63
CA VAL A 287 30.08 -1.99 -2.86
C VAL A 287 29.65 -0.52 -2.72
N PHE A 288 30.12 0.19 -1.69
CA PHE A 288 29.78 1.60 -1.50
C PHE A 288 30.26 2.49 -2.65
N ASP A 289 31.49 2.26 -3.11
CA ASP A 289 32.04 2.99 -4.28
C ASP A 289 31.22 2.74 -5.54
N MET A 290 30.80 1.49 -5.78
CA MET A 290 29.98 1.13 -6.93
C MET A 290 28.58 1.74 -6.84
N VAL A 291 27.94 1.67 -5.66
CA VAL A 291 26.60 2.26 -5.44
C VAL A 291 26.67 3.79 -5.59
N ALA A 292 27.68 4.46 -5.00
CA ALA A 292 27.87 5.91 -5.16
C ALA A 292 28.16 6.29 -6.61
N GLY A 293 28.94 5.47 -7.34
CA GLY A 293 29.21 5.65 -8.78
C GLY A 293 27.94 5.56 -9.60
N ALA A 294 27.11 4.54 -9.38
CA ALA A 294 25.84 4.37 -10.06
C ALA A 294 24.82 5.46 -9.69
N ALA A 295 24.78 5.88 -8.41
CA ALA A 295 23.91 6.97 -7.97
C ALA A 295 24.25 8.31 -8.65
N ARG A 296 25.52 8.52 -9.01
CA ARG A 296 25.99 9.73 -9.74
C ARG A 296 25.41 9.81 -11.15
N GLU A 297 25.13 8.68 -11.77
CA GLU A 297 24.56 8.61 -13.13
C GLU A 297 23.03 8.82 -13.15
N LEU A 298 22.37 8.91 -11.98
CA LEU A 298 20.96 9.16 -11.90
C LEU A 298 20.62 10.59 -12.33
N LYS A 299 19.65 10.72 -13.24
CA LYS A 299 19.11 12.02 -13.67
C LYS A 299 17.96 12.43 -12.77
N LEU A 300 18.18 13.46 -11.96
CA LEU A 300 17.14 14.17 -11.21
C LEU A 300 16.46 15.18 -12.13
N GLY A 301 15.13 15.18 -12.20
CA GLY A 301 14.46 16.11 -13.11
C GLY A 301 12.96 15.99 -13.18
N ASP A 302 12.39 16.67 -14.17
CA ASP A 302 10.95 16.62 -14.48
C ASP A 302 10.55 15.18 -14.86
N PRO A 303 9.62 14.54 -14.15
CA PRO A 303 9.22 13.16 -14.41
C PRO A 303 8.46 12.99 -15.73
N ARG A 304 8.09 14.08 -16.42
CA ARG A 304 7.50 14.05 -17.77
C ARG A 304 8.55 13.82 -18.86
N ASP A 305 9.84 14.07 -18.56
CA ASP A 305 10.94 13.67 -19.42
C ASP A 305 11.23 12.17 -19.20
N PRO A 306 11.12 11.32 -20.26
CA PRO A 306 11.41 9.89 -20.16
C PRO A 306 12.84 9.54 -19.69
N ALA A 307 13.77 10.46 -19.81
CA ALA A 307 15.15 10.29 -19.36
C ALA A 307 15.34 10.55 -17.86
N THR A 308 14.29 11.01 -17.15
CA THR A 308 14.36 11.26 -15.72
C THR A 308 14.28 9.96 -14.92
N HIS A 309 15.27 9.73 -14.06
CA HIS A 309 15.31 8.58 -13.16
C HIS A 309 14.66 8.88 -11.81
N VAL A 310 14.85 10.10 -11.28
CA VAL A 310 14.38 10.54 -9.99
C VAL A 310 13.56 11.82 -10.16
N GLY A 311 12.28 11.77 -9.81
CA GLY A 311 11.38 12.92 -9.82
C GLY A 311 11.38 13.68 -8.49
N PRO A 312 10.42 14.62 -8.29
CA PRO A 312 10.29 15.37 -7.05
C PRO A 312 9.76 14.48 -5.90
N VAL A 313 9.98 14.92 -4.67
CA VAL A 313 9.21 14.42 -3.52
C VAL A 313 7.84 15.11 -3.50
N ILE A 314 6.90 14.55 -2.75
CA ILE A 314 5.47 14.88 -2.90
C ILE A 314 5.12 16.34 -2.60
N ASP A 315 5.72 16.94 -1.59
CA ASP A 315 5.40 18.30 -1.16
C ASP A 315 6.60 18.99 -0.47
N THR A 316 6.39 20.24 -0.07
CA THR A 316 7.39 21.05 0.59
C THR A 316 7.76 20.49 1.95
N ASP A 317 6.80 19.98 2.72
CA ASP A 317 7.05 19.43 4.05
C ASP A 317 7.96 18.20 3.98
N ALA A 318 7.72 17.32 3.02
CA ALA A 318 8.59 16.17 2.75
C ALA A 318 10.00 16.63 2.36
N LYS A 319 10.12 17.63 1.47
CA LYS A 319 11.42 18.20 1.08
C LYS A 319 12.17 18.78 2.28
N ASP A 320 11.51 19.62 3.07
CA ASP A 320 12.13 20.30 4.21
C ASP A 320 12.59 19.30 5.29
N ASN A 321 11.83 18.23 5.51
CA ASN A 321 12.21 17.16 6.42
C ASN A 321 13.46 16.41 5.94
N LEU A 322 13.53 16.08 4.64
CA LEU A 322 14.67 15.40 4.05
C LEU A 322 15.92 16.28 4.03
N ASP A 323 15.80 17.55 3.64
CA ASP A 323 16.92 18.50 3.65
C ASP A 323 17.47 18.68 5.06
N ARG A 324 16.61 18.76 6.08
CA ARG A 324 17.01 18.86 7.48
C ARG A 324 17.72 17.59 7.96
N TRP A 325 17.21 16.41 7.56
CA TRP A 325 17.88 15.14 7.90
C TRP A 325 19.27 15.05 7.27
N ILE A 326 19.39 15.32 5.97
CA ILE A 326 20.67 15.28 5.25
C ILE A 326 21.65 16.29 5.87
N ALA A 327 21.23 17.52 6.14
CA ALA A 327 22.09 18.53 6.78
C ALA A 327 22.57 18.10 8.18
N GLY A 328 21.71 17.43 8.94
CA GLY A 328 22.07 16.86 10.24
C GLY A 328 23.15 15.77 10.12
N MET A 329 23.07 14.91 9.11
CA MET A 329 24.07 13.90 8.86
C MET A 329 25.37 14.48 8.28
N ASP A 330 25.28 15.51 7.43
CA ASP A 330 26.45 16.20 6.88
C ASP A 330 27.26 16.88 8.00
N SER A 331 26.60 17.51 8.97
CA SER A 331 27.26 18.11 10.14
C SER A 331 28.03 17.11 11.01
N ARG A 332 27.69 15.81 10.92
CA ARG A 332 28.41 14.70 11.57
C ARG A 332 29.52 14.11 10.70
N GLY A 333 29.67 14.56 9.45
CA GLY A 333 30.58 13.97 8.47
C GLY A 333 30.14 12.59 7.98
N ALA A 334 28.86 12.25 8.12
CA ALA A 334 28.31 10.94 7.79
C ALA A 334 27.81 10.81 6.34
N VAL A 335 27.76 11.90 5.57
CA VAL A 335 27.34 11.88 4.16
C VAL A 335 28.47 11.40 3.28
N LEU A 336 28.35 10.20 2.71
CA LEU A 336 29.32 9.64 1.77
C LEU A 336 29.12 10.16 0.35
N PHE A 337 27.88 10.41 -0.02
CA PHE A 337 27.50 10.86 -1.36
C PHE A 337 26.23 11.71 -1.30
N ARG A 338 26.19 12.77 -2.10
CA ARG A 338 24.98 13.52 -2.43
C ARG A 338 25.03 13.89 -3.92
N LEU A 339 23.92 13.70 -4.61
CA LEU A 339 23.80 14.13 -5.99
C LEU A 339 23.59 15.65 -6.02
N ASP A 340 24.66 16.40 -6.34
CA ASP A 340 24.62 17.83 -6.63
C ASP A 340 24.29 18.01 -8.13
N ALA A 341 23.02 17.98 -8.47
CA ALA A 341 22.53 18.31 -9.79
C ALA A 341 21.81 19.66 -9.75
N ASP A 342 21.83 20.40 -10.87
CA ASP A 342 20.98 21.56 -11.05
C ASP A 342 19.51 21.12 -10.91
N GLN A 343 18.92 21.41 -9.75
CA GLN A 343 17.54 21.07 -9.46
C GLN A 343 16.59 21.93 -10.29
N PRO A 344 15.52 21.36 -10.89
CA PRO A 344 14.50 22.17 -11.54
C PRO A 344 13.92 23.21 -10.60
N LYS A 345 13.78 24.44 -11.06
CA LYS A 345 13.28 25.56 -10.24
C LYS A 345 11.77 25.42 -9.98
N GLY A 346 11.38 25.69 -8.74
CA GLY A 346 9.96 25.79 -8.34
C GLY A 346 9.30 24.48 -7.92
N GLY A 347 10.00 23.32 -8.01
CA GLY A 347 9.51 22.03 -7.54
C GLY A 347 10.12 21.57 -6.22
N THR A 348 9.69 20.41 -5.77
CA THR A 348 10.09 19.81 -4.49
C THR A 348 11.16 18.72 -4.67
N TYR A 349 12.25 19.05 -5.32
CA TYR A 349 13.31 18.08 -5.64
C TYR A 349 14.31 17.89 -4.50
N VAL A 350 14.68 16.62 -4.27
CA VAL A 350 15.76 16.21 -3.36
C VAL A 350 16.62 15.20 -4.10
N GLY A 351 17.92 15.48 -4.23
CA GLY A 351 18.85 14.57 -4.88
C GLY A 351 19.13 13.33 -4.02
N PRO A 352 19.38 12.16 -4.64
CA PRO A 352 19.87 10.97 -3.96
C PRO A 352 21.04 11.26 -3.01
N ALA A 353 20.95 10.72 -1.80
CA ALA A 353 22.02 10.84 -0.79
C ALA A 353 22.33 9.45 -0.20
N ILE A 354 23.59 9.22 0.14
CA ILE A 354 24.08 8.02 0.83
C ILE A 354 24.75 8.48 2.13
N VAL A 355 24.29 7.89 3.25
CA VAL A 355 24.70 8.27 4.60
C VAL A 355 25.23 7.04 5.33
N GLU A 356 26.42 7.11 5.90
CA GLU A 356 26.99 6.01 6.69
C GLU A 356 26.55 6.11 8.16
N LEU A 357 26.17 4.98 8.72
CA LEU A 357 25.80 4.82 10.13
C LEU A 357 26.74 3.80 10.80
N ASP A 358 26.99 4.00 12.08
CA ASP A 358 27.77 3.05 12.89
C ASP A 358 26.95 1.82 13.30
N SER A 359 25.62 1.96 13.37
CA SER A 359 24.72 0.89 13.81
C SER A 359 23.31 1.04 13.22
N ALA A 360 22.64 -0.09 12.95
CA ALA A 360 21.24 -0.14 12.57
C ALA A 360 20.30 0.55 13.59
N ARG A 361 20.70 0.63 14.85
CA ARG A 361 19.94 1.25 15.95
C ARG A 361 19.89 2.78 15.89
N GLU A 362 20.75 3.43 15.11
CA GLU A 362 20.71 4.88 14.91
C GLU A 362 19.49 5.32 14.09
N LEU A 363 19.03 4.47 13.17
CA LEU A 363 17.86 4.77 12.35
C LEU A 363 16.58 4.39 13.13
N LYS A 364 16.00 5.37 13.83
CA LYS A 364 14.85 5.17 14.72
C LYS A 364 13.50 5.36 14.02
N GLU A 365 13.50 6.04 12.88
CA GLU A 365 12.30 6.33 12.09
C GLU A 365 12.58 6.18 10.61
N GLU A 366 11.53 5.98 9.82
CA GLU A 366 11.63 5.86 8.39
C GLU A 366 11.89 7.22 7.75
N VAL A 367 13.03 7.36 7.04
CA VAL A 367 13.34 8.55 6.22
C VAL A 367 12.74 8.33 4.83
N PHE A 368 11.55 8.88 4.60
CA PHE A 368 10.74 8.60 3.43
C PHE A 368 11.11 9.48 2.23
N GLY A 369 12.22 9.14 1.57
CA GLY A 369 12.78 9.90 0.46
C GLY A 369 14.01 9.22 -0.14
N PRO A 370 14.73 9.90 -1.06
CA PRO A 370 15.89 9.34 -1.77
C PRO A 370 17.15 9.37 -0.90
N VAL A 371 17.06 8.85 0.31
CA VAL A 371 18.17 8.76 1.28
C VAL A 371 18.41 7.30 1.62
N LEU A 372 19.57 6.80 1.24
CA LEU A 372 20.05 5.47 1.58
C LEU A 372 21.00 5.56 2.76
N HIS A 373 20.72 4.82 3.82
CA HIS A 373 21.68 4.63 4.91
C HIS A 373 22.47 3.36 4.67
N VAL A 374 23.79 3.41 4.90
CA VAL A 374 24.69 2.27 4.74
C VAL A 374 25.41 2.01 6.06
N MET A 375 25.71 0.76 6.34
CA MET A 375 26.55 0.36 7.46
C MET A 375 27.38 -0.86 7.12
N ARG A 376 28.46 -1.07 7.91
CA ARG A 376 29.33 -2.23 7.83
C ARG A 376 28.99 -3.22 8.92
N TRP A 377 29.22 -4.51 8.66
CA TRP A 377 29.12 -5.55 9.67
C TRP A 377 30.21 -6.61 9.46
N ARG A 378 30.68 -7.20 10.54
CA ARG A 378 31.72 -8.20 10.51
C ARG A 378 31.11 -9.61 10.41
N ALA A 379 31.81 -10.54 9.76
CA ALA A 379 31.32 -11.90 9.54
C ALA A 379 30.89 -12.64 10.84
N ASP A 380 31.57 -12.35 11.97
CA ASP A 380 31.26 -12.90 13.29
C ASP A 380 30.13 -12.17 14.03
N GLU A 381 29.59 -11.05 13.48
CA GLU A 381 28.57 -10.20 14.09
C GLU A 381 27.20 -10.35 13.46
N LEU A 382 26.97 -11.33 12.57
CA LEU A 382 25.70 -11.47 11.85
C LEU A 382 24.50 -11.57 12.80
N ASP A 383 24.59 -12.33 13.89
CA ASP A 383 23.49 -12.47 14.85
C ASP A 383 23.17 -11.14 15.55
N GLN A 384 24.19 -10.37 15.91
CA GLN A 384 24.02 -9.04 16.50
C GLN A 384 23.34 -8.08 15.51
N LEU A 385 23.76 -8.09 14.24
CA LEU A 385 23.12 -7.30 13.18
C LEU A 385 21.62 -7.64 13.04
N LEU A 386 21.29 -8.96 13.02
CA LEU A 386 19.90 -9.39 12.92
C LEU A 386 19.06 -8.94 14.13
N ASP A 387 19.63 -8.97 15.33
CA ASP A 387 18.98 -8.48 16.56
C ASP A 387 18.78 -6.95 16.51
N ASP A 388 19.74 -6.20 16.00
CA ASP A 388 19.66 -4.75 15.86
C ASP A 388 18.61 -4.33 14.83
N ILE A 389 18.52 -5.02 13.69
CA ILE A 389 17.47 -4.82 12.69
C ILE A 389 16.09 -5.16 13.29
N ALA A 390 15.98 -6.30 13.99
CA ALA A 390 14.72 -6.70 14.61
C ALA A 390 14.22 -5.74 15.68
N ALA A 391 15.14 -5.04 16.35
CA ALA A 391 14.83 -4.10 17.44
C ALA A 391 14.07 -2.85 16.98
N ASN A 392 14.11 -2.48 15.67
CA ASN A 392 13.32 -1.35 15.17
C ASN A 392 11.81 -1.64 15.16
N GLY A 393 11.40 -2.91 15.28
CA GLY A 393 10.02 -3.34 15.41
C GLY A 393 9.23 -3.37 14.11
N THR A 394 9.79 -2.93 12.98
CA THR A 394 9.16 -3.01 11.65
C THR A 394 9.45 -4.35 10.98
N ALA A 395 8.58 -4.79 10.08
CA ALA A 395 8.75 -6.05 9.37
C ALA A 395 7.98 -6.06 8.04
N LEU A 396 8.38 -5.16 7.12
CA LEU A 396 7.74 -5.05 5.81
C LEU A 396 8.54 -5.78 4.73
N THR A 397 9.66 -5.23 4.29
CA THR A 397 10.52 -5.85 3.28
C THR A 397 11.94 -6.06 3.79
N LEU A 398 12.57 -7.14 3.32
CA LEU A 398 13.95 -7.51 3.60
C LEU A 398 14.63 -7.98 2.33
N GLY A 399 15.76 -7.37 1.99
CA GLY A 399 16.65 -7.81 0.91
C GLY A 399 17.79 -8.66 1.46
N ILE A 400 18.22 -9.66 0.72
CA ILE A 400 19.39 -10.48 1.05
C ILE A 400 20.17 -10.73 -0.23
N HIS A 401 21.46 -10.39 -0.21
CA HIS A 401 22.38 -10.78 -1.28
C HIS A 401 23.46 -11.72 -0.74
N SER A 402 23.38 -12.96 -1.16
CA SER A 402 24.30 -14.03 -0.79
C SER A 402 24.27 -15.14 -1.83
N ARG A 403 25.42 -15.73 -2.14
CA ARG A 403 25.48 -16.96 -2.93
C ARG A 403 25.44 -18.23 -2.06
N ILE A 404 25.32 -18.07 -0.76
CA ILE A 404 25.20 -19.18 0.20
C ILE A 404 23.74 -19.31 0.63
N ALA A 405 23.05 -20.32 0.08
CA ALA A 405 21.62 -20.53 0.35
C ALA A 405 21.28 -20.70 1.84
N SER A 406 22.15 -21.35 2.62
CA SER A 406 21.95 -21.53 4.07
C SER A 406 22.05 -20.20 4.83
N THR A 407 22.90 -19.26 4.41
CA THR A 407 22.97 -17.91 4.99
C THR A 407 21.69 -17.15 4.72
N ALA A 408 21.22 -17.16 3.48
CA ALA A 408 19.97 -16.51 3.12
C ALA A 408 18.76 -17.08 3.89
N ALA A 409 18.69 -18.41 4.01
CA ALA A 409 17.64 -19.08 4.78
C ALA A 409 17.68 -18.71 6.28
N ARG A 410 18.86 -18.70 6.90
CA ARG A 410 19.06 -18.30 8.32
C ARG A 410 18.61 -16.86 8.56
N ILE A 411 18.97 -15.92 7.67
CA ILE A 411 18.56 -14.51 7.77
C ILE A 411 17.04 -14.41 7.67
N ALA A 412 16.43 -15.06 6.66
CA ALA A 412 14.99 -15.02 6.46
C ALA A 412 14.19 -15.62 7.64
N GLU A 413 14.71 -16.66 8.29
CA GLU A 413 14.09 -17.27 9.48
C GLU A 413 14.19 -16.36 10.71
N ARG A 414 15.34 -15.71 10.91
CA ARG A 414 15.56 -14.79 12.06
C ARG A 414 14.81 -13.49 11.93
N LEU A 415 14.59 -13.01 10.71
CA LEU A 415 13.89 -11.76 10.41
C LEU A 415 12.59 -12.06 9.62
N PRO A 416 11.48 -12.42 10.30
CA PRO A 416 10.22 -12.80 9.63
C PRO A 416 9.50 -11.58 9.06
N HIS A 417 10.13 -10.90 8.10
CA HIS A 417 9.54 -9.79 7.36
C HIS A 417 8.42 -10.29 6.43
N GLY A 418 7.49 -9.40 6.15
CA GLY A 418 6.38 -9.73 5.28
C GLY A 418 6.83 -10.20 3.89
N ASN A 419 7.79 -9.54 3.29
CA ASN A 419 8.35 -9.90 1.99
C ASN A 419 9.88 -9.99 2.09
N VAL A 420 10.43 -11.16 1.79
CA VAL A 420 11.88 -11.41 1.76
C VAL A 420 12.30 -11.65 0.32
N TYR A 421 13.30 -10.91 -0.14
CA TYR A 421 13.81 -10.94 -1.50
C TYR A 421 15.29 -11.36 -1.49
N VAL A 422 15.61 -12.45 -2.17
CA VAL A 422 16.98 -12.97 -2.23
C VAL A 422 17.56 -12.75 -3.62
N ASN A 423 18.73 -12.10 -3.69
CA ASN A 423 19.48 -11.81 -4.91
C ASN A 423 18.65 -11.07 -5.97
N ARG A 424 17.88 -10.08 -5.52
CA ARG A 424 17.10 -9.17 -6.37
C ARG A 424 16.72 -7.91 -5.60
N ASN A 425 16.20 -6.90 -6.32
CA ASN A 425 15.64 -5.71 -5.68
C ASN A 425 14.42 -6.03 -4.83
N MET A 426 14.13 -5.17 -3.86
CA MET A 426 13.11 -5.39 -2.84
C MET A 426 11.84 -4.53 -3.00
N ILE A 427 11.65 -3.92 -4.17
CA ILE A 427 10.49 -3.03 -4.45
C ILE A 427 9.43 -3.66 -5.36
N GLY A 428 9.54 -4.91 -5.70
CA GLY A 428 8.64 -5.60 -6.62
C GLY A 428 7.53 -6.36 -5.91
N ALA A 429 6.41 -5.70 -5.59
CA ALA A 429 5.16 -6.40 -5.30
C ALA A 429 4.44 -6.71 -6.61
N VAL A 430 3.85 -7.91 -6.73
CA VAL A 430 3.03 -8.30 -7.88
C VAL A 430 1.78 -8.98 -7.38
N VAL A 431 0.64 -8.42 -7.74
CA VAL A 431 -0.68 -8.95 -7.36
C VAL A 431 -0.80 -10.44 -7.74
N GLY A 432 -1.17 -11.27 -6.80
CA GLY A 432 -1.35 -12.71 -6.98
C GLY A 432 -0.08 -13.55 -6.85
N SER A 433 1.10 -13.04 -7.27
CA SER A 433 2.36 -13.81 -7.22
C SER A 433 3.32 -13.37 -6.12
N GLN A 434 3.30 -12.10 -5.76
CA GLN A 434 4.09 -11.52 -4.66
C GLN A 434 3.19 -10.60 -3.83
N PRO A 435 2.19 -11.16 -3.11
CA PRO A 435 1.31 -10.37 -2.26
C PRO A 435 2.10 -9.53 -1.27
N PHE A 436 1.64 -8.30 -1.04
CA PHE A 436 2.40 -7.31 -0.29
C PHE A 436 1.73 -6.96 1.04
N GLY A 437 2.53 -6.91 2.09
CA GLY A 437 2.10 -6.50 3.41
C GLY A 437 3.06 -6.92 4.49
N GLY A 438 3.10 -6.14 5.56
CA GLY A 438 3.97 -6.33 6.70
C GLY A 438 3.29 -6.97 7.92
N SER A 439 4.07 -7.09 8.97
CA SER A 439 3.65 -7.49 10.30
C SER A 439 4.24 -6.55 11.37
N ARG A 440 3.92 -6.75 12.63
CA ARG A 440 4.37 -5.93 13.76
C ARG A 440 3.95 -4.45 13.55
N LEU A 441 4.94 -3.52 13.47
CA LEU A 441 4.67 -2.11 13.22
C LEU A 441 4.34 -1.80 11.76
N SER A 442 4.56 -2.74 10.84
CA SER A 442 4.41 -2.53 9.40
C SER A 442 3.07 -3.02 8.82
N GLY A 443 2.23 -3.69 9.61
CA GLY A 443 0.93 -4.10 9.10
C GLY A 443 0.20 -5.12 9.98
N THR A 444 -1.08 -5.32 9.67
CA THR A 444 -1.97 -6.24 10.39
C THR A 444 -2.21 -7.55 9.66
N GLY A 445 -1.72 -7.68 8.40
CA GLY A 445 -2.04 -8.82 7.51
C GLY A 445 -3.54 -9.10 7.39
N PRO A 446 -3.93 -10.05 6.58
CA PRO A 446 -3.16 -10.69 5.52
C PRO A 446 -2.81 -9.72 4.38
N LYS A 447 -1.94 -10.16 3.48
CA LYS A 447 -1.31 -9.32 2.45
C LYS A 447 -2.28 -8.87 1.37
N ALA A 448 -2.18 -7.59 0.99
CA ALA A 448 -2.86 -7.05 -0.19
C ALA A 448 -2.39 -7.79 -1.48
N GLY A 449 -3.33 -8.05 -2.39
CA GLY A 449 -3.07 -8.86 -3.60
C GLY A 449 -2.83 -10.34 -3.30
N GLY A 450 -3.18 -10.83 -2.11
CA GLY A 450 -3.05 -12.21 -1.71
C GLY A 450 -4.39 -12.94 -1.53
N PRO A 451 -4.38 -14.28 -1.48
CA PRO A 451 -5.57 -15.11 -1.47
C PRO A 451 -6.44 -14.96 -0.21
N ASP A 452 -5.85 -14.51 0.90
CA ASP A 452 -6.54 -14.39 2.18
C ASP A 452 -7.03 -12.96 2.48
N TYR A 453 -6.73 -12.00 1.60
CA TYR A 453 -7.05 -10.58 1.85
C TYR A 453 -8.55 -10.33 2.01
N LEU A 454 -9.38 -10.98 1.18
CA LEU A 454 -10.83 -10.79 1.19
C LEU A 454 -11.49 -11.28 2.49
N HIS A 455 -10.90 -12.22 3.22
CA HIS A 455 -11.44 -12.74 4.48
C HIS A 455 -11.52 -11.69 5.58
N ARG A 456 -10.73 -10.62 5.52
CA ARG A 456 -10.81 -9.50 6.49
C ARG A 456 -12.08 -8.66 6.34
N PHE A 457 -12.70 -8.70 5.17
CA PHE A 457 -13.85 -7.88 4.81
C PHE A 457 -15.20 -8.58 5.04
N ILE A 458 -15.21 -9.84 5.44
CA ILE A 458 -16.42 -10.63 5.58
C ILE A 458 -16.69 -11.04 7.03
N VAL A 459 -17.93 -11.44 7.27
CA VAL A 459 -18.35 -12.30 8.38
C VAL A 459 -18.85 -13.61 7.80
N GLU A 460 -18.63 -14.69 8.54
CA GLU A 460 -19.13 -16.02 8.19
C GLU A 460 -20.43 -16.30 8.93
N GLN A 461 -21.36 -16.98 8.25
CA GLN A 461 -22.60 -17.48 8.80
C GLN A 461 -22.74 -18.94 8.46
N VAL A 462 -22.95 -19.80 9.44
CA VAL A 462 -23.35 -21.20 9.22
C VAL A 462 -24.86 -21.28 9.33
N VAL A 463 -25.48 -21.86 8.30
CA VAL A 463 -26.92 -22.19 8.31
C VAL A 463 -27.04 -23.71 8.37
N THR A 464 -27.57 -24.21 9.48
CA THR A 464 -27.83 -25.63 9.71
C THR A 464 -29.32 -25.89 9.60
N VAL A 465 -29.71 -26.82 8.75
CA VAL A 465 -31.09 -27.22 8.54
C VAL A 465 -31.24 -28.71 8.89
N ASN A 466 -32.16 -28.99 9.82
CA ASN A 466 -32.59 -30.36 10.08
C ASN A 466 -33.61 -30.77 9.00
N THR A 467 -33.17 -31.48 7.98
CA THR A 467 -34.03 -31.92 6.86
C THR A 467 -35.04 -32.98 7.27
N ALA A 468 -34.77 -33.73 8.33
CA ALA A 468 -35.75 -34.74 8.87
C ALA A 468 -36.96 -34.09 9.54
N ALA A 469 -36.83 -32.89 10.11
CA ALA A 469 -37.92 -32.16 10.71
C ALA A 469 -38.97 -31.64 9.71
N SER A 470 -38.61 -31.56 8.41
CA SER A 470 -39.51 -31.09 7.35
C SER A 470 -40.52 -32.16 6.89
N GLY A 471 -40.46 -33.40 7.43
CA GLY A 471 -41.38 -34.47 7.10
C GLY A 471 -41.29 -35.01 5.65
N GLY A 472 -40.23 -34.66 4.91
CA GLY A 472 -40.03 -35.01 3.51
C GLY A 472 -38.82 -35.92 3.30
N ASN A 473 -38.85 -36.68 2.24
CA ASN A 473 -37.65 -37.40 1.73
C ASN A 473 -36.58 -36.36 1.39
N ALA A 474 -35.41 -36.47 2.00
CA ALA A 474 -34.26 -35.54 1.79
C ALA A 474 -33.91 -35.37 0.30
N THR A 475 -34.19 -36.38 -0.52
CA THR A 475 -34.00 -36.35 -1.98
C THR A 475 -34.96 -35.39 -2.70
N LEU A 476 -36.18 -35.18 -2.16
CA LEU A 476 -37.18 -34.29 -2.78
C LEU A 476 -36.88 -32.78 -2.48
N LEU A 477 -36.08 -32.47 -1.48
CA LEU A 477 -35.70 -31.09 -1.14
C LEU A 477 -34.49 -30.60 -1.97
N THR A 478 -33.85 -31.48 -2.73
CA THR A 478 -32.71 -31.18 -3.60
C THR A 478 -33.03 -31.15 -5.07
N GLU A 479 -34.28 -31.49 -5.48
CA GLU A 479 -34.68 -31.52 -6.90
C GLU A 479 -35.26 -30.18 -7.42
N ASP A 480 -35.38 -29.14 -6.60
CA ASP A 480 -35.94 -27.82 -6.97
C ASP A 480 -34.86 -26.71 -7.05
N GLU A 481 -33.59 -27.01 -7.41
CA GLU A 481 -32.57 -26.01 -7.78
C GLU A 481 -32.07 -26.17 -9.20
#